data_9257bdc13939d1edfd56cc602b805a85
#
_entry.id   9257bdc13939d1edfd56cc602b805a85
#
_cell.length_a   1.000
_cell.length_b   1.000
_cell.length_c   1.000
_cell.angle_alpha   90.00
_cell.angle_beta   90.00
_cell.angle_gamma   90.00
#
_symmetry.space_group_name_H-M   'P 1'
#
loop_
_entity.id
_entity.type
_entity.pdbx_description
1 polymer ?
#
loop_
_entity_poly.entity_id
_entity_poly.type
_entity_poly.pdbx_seq_one_letter_code
_entity_poly.pdbx_strand_id
1 'polypeptide(L)'
;MTCKVFAKNKVLNLIGNKFFLWGSNMALTKETTAATVKKYGAKETDTGSVKVQIALLTQRVQQLTEHTKAFPKDASGKRALLKVVGQRRKMLRYFERTDLEGYRAFIKELGLRK
;
A
#
# COMPACT_ATOMS: atom_id res chain seq x y z
N MET A 1 21.36 -31.10 11.08
CA MET A 1 20.26 -30.95 12.07
C MET A 1 19.79 -29.53 12.33
N THR A 2 20.55 -28.53 12.00
CA THR A 2 20.20 -27.10 12.19
C THR A 2 19.19 -26.54 11.18
N CYS A 3 19.09 -27.09 9.96
CA CYS A 3 18.16 -26.58 8.94
C CYS A 3 16.67 -26.89 9.21
N LYS A 4 16.32 -27.94 9.93
CA LYS A 4 14.91 -28.28 10.25
C LYS A 4 14.28 -27.35 11.30
N VAL A 5 15.09 -26.87 12.23
CA VAL A 5 14.63 -25.93 13.27
C VAL A 5 14.43 -24.53 12.68
N PHE A 6 15.27 -24.11 11.72
CA PHE A 6 15.16 -22.83 11.03
C PHE A 6 13.90 -22.73 10.16
N ALA A 7 13.53 -23.83 9.49
CA ALA A 7 12.32 -23.89 8.65
C ALA A 7 11.03 -23.80 9.50
N LYS A 8 10.98 -24.44 10.67
CA LYS A 8 9.82 -24.35 11.58
C LYS A 8 9.62 -22.95 12.15
N ASN A 9 10.69 -22.25 12.50
CA ASN A 9 10.60 -20.87 13.01
C ASN A 9 10.19 -19.88 11.90
N LYS A 10 10.59 -20.10 10.66
CA LYS A 10 10.22 -19.24 9.53
C LYS A 10 8.74 -19.36 9.17
N VAL A 11 8.18 -20.57 9.26
CA VAL A 11 6.75 -20.83 9.03
C VAL A 11 5.88 -20.29 10.17
N LEU A 12 6.31 -20.46 11.42
CA LEU A 12 5.63 -19.92 12.60
C LEU A 12 5.63 -18.39 12.63
N ASN A 13 6.73 -17.75 12.21
CA ASN A 13 6.78 -16.29 12.08
C ASN A 13 5.90 -15.76 10.94
N LEU A 14 5.76 -16.50 9.83
CA LEU A 14 4.84 -16.13 8.75
C LEU A 14 3.37 -16.22 9.14
N ILE A 15 2.99 -17.23 9.93
CA ILE A 15 1.62 -17.41 10.42
C ILE A 15 1.34 -16.48 11.61
N GLY A 16 2.29 -16.35 12.55
CA GLY A 16 2.17 -15.50 13.73
C GLY A 16 2.12 -14.01 13.37
N ASN A 17 2.97 -13.55 12.46
CA ASN A 17 2.98 -12.14 12.03
C ASN A 17 1.76 -11.77 11.19
N LYS A 18 1.21 -12.68 10.38
CA LYS A 18 -0.04 -12.41 9.65
C LYS A 18 -1.23 -12.23 10.57
N PHE A 19 -1.32 -13.00 11.64
CA PHE A 19 -2.43 -12.92 12.58
C PHE A 19 -2.31 -11.71 13.53
N PHE A 20 -1.10 -11.34 13.92
CA PHE A 20 -0.84 -10.20 14.82
C PHE A 20 -0.92 -8.84 14.09
N LEU A 21 -0.51 -8.78 12.81
CA LEU A 21 -0.62 -7.57 11.97
C LEU A 21 -2.07 -7.27 11.55
N TRP A 22 -2.96 -8.26 11.58
CA TRP A 22 -4.36 -8.09 11.17
C TRP A 22 -5.25 -7.46 12.23
N GLY A 23 -4.86 -7.54 13.50
CA GLY A 23 -5.65 -7.01 14.62
C GLY A 23 -5.41 -5.55 15.00
N SER A 24 -4.29 -4.92 14.61
CA SER A 24 -3.92 -3.63 15.20
C SER A 24 -3.52 -2.51 14.26
N ASN A 25 -3.30 -2.73 12.96
CA ASN A 25 -2.80 -1.67 12.08
C ASN A 25 -3.56 -1.57 10.75
N MET A 26 -4.74 -0.97 10.79
CA MET A 26 -5.44 -0.46 9.62
C MET A 26 -4.74 0.77 9.00
N ALA A 27 -3.74 1.32 9.65
CA ALA A 27 -2.93 2.43 9.18
C ALA A 27 -1.60 1.92 8.60
N LEU A 28 -1.09 2.59 7.58
CA LEU A 28 0.27 2.36 7.10
C LEU A 28 1.27 2.59 8.25
N THR A 29 2.20 1.67 8.45
CA THR A 29 3.23 1.84 9.46
C THR A 29 4.18 2.97 9.07
N LYS A 30 4.81 3.60 10.06
CA LYS A 30 5.79 4.67 9.83
C LYS A 30 6.96 4.19 8.95
N GLU A 31 7.35 2.94 9.11
CA GLU A 31 8.44 2.32 8.34
C GLU A 31 8.06 2.15 6.86
N THR A 32 6.86 1.67 6.56
CA THR A 32 6.38 1.51 5.18
C THR A 32 6.19 2.84 4.49
N THR A 33 5.71 3.86 5.20
CA THR A 33 5.60 5.22 4.66
C THR A 33 6.97 5.81 4.37
N ALA A 34 7.93 5.68 5.27
CA ALA A 34 9.29 6.16 5.07
C ALA A 34 9.98 5.46 3.89
N ALA A 35 9.83 4.14 3.75
CA ALA A 35 10.35 3.38 2.62
C ALA A 35 9.77 3.85 1.27
N THR A 36 8.46 4.14 1.25
CA THR A 36 7.78 4.64 0.05
C THR A 36 8.24 6.05 -0.31
N VAL A 37 8.43 6.92 0.68
CA VAL A 37 8.97 8.27 0.48
C VAL A 37 10.38 8.22 -0.08
N LYS A 38 11.25 7.37 0.45
CA LYS A 38 12.62 7.17 -0.07
C LYS A 38 12.63 6.67 -1.52
N LYS A 39 11.67 5.81 -1.88
CA LYS A 39 11.60 5.23 -3.24
C LYS A 39 11.10 6.21 -4.29
N TYR A 40 10.10 7.01 -3.99
CA TYR A 40 9.39 7.84 -4.96
C TYR A 40 9.54 9.35 -4.74
N GLY A 41 10.06 9.77 -3.59
CA GLY A 41 10.31 11.17 -3.26
C GLY A 41 11.62 11.70 -3.83
N ALA A 42 11.69 12.99 -4.10
CA ALA A 42 12.94 13.66 -4.49
C ALA A 42 13.92 13.80 -3.31
N LYS A 43 13.39 13.86 -2.08
CA LYS A 43 14.14 13.92 -0.81
C LYS A 43 13.50 12.96 0.20
N GLU A 44 14.27 12.55 1.21
CA GLU A 44 13.77 11.66 2.29
C GLU A 44 12.60 12.26 3.10
N THR A 45 12.45 13.57 3.08
CA THR A 45 11.37 14.32 3.76
C THR A 45 10.23 14.70 2.82
N ASP A 46 10.31 14.36 1.52
CA ASP A 46 9.32 14.75 0.52
C ASP A 46 8.10 13.83 0.56
N THR A 47 7.19 14.14 1.45
CA THR A 47 5.91 13.43 1.59
C THR A 47 4.81 13.99 0.68
N GLY A 48 5.00 15.20 0.13
CA GLY A 48 3.99 15.94 -0.63
C GLY A 48 3.98 15.68 -2.14
N SER A 49 4.98 14.97 -2.66
CA SER A 49 5.07 14.70 -4.10
C SER A 49 3.90 13.81 -4.57
N VAL A 50 3.37 14.11 -5.74
CA VAL A 50 2.22 13.39 -6.32
C VAL A 50 2.50 11.89 -6.46
N LYS A 51 3.70 11.53 -6.87
CA LYS A 51 4.15 10.13 -6.99
C LYS A 51 4.10 9.39 -5.65
N VAL A 52 4.63 10.02 -4.59
CA VAL A 52 4.62 9.48 -3.22
C VAL A 52 3.18 9.30 -2.73
N GLN A 53 2.34 10.30 -2.91
CA GLN A 53 0.94 10.26 -2.49
C GLN A 53 0.15 9.13 -3.20
N ILE A 54 0.34 8.94 -4.50
CA ILE A 54 -0.30 7.86 -5.25
C ILE A 54 0.20 6.50 -4.77
N ALA A 55 1.50 6.35 -4.50
CA ALA A 55 2.08 5.11 -4.01
C ALA A 55 1.52 4.73 -2.62
N LEU A 56 1.43 5.69 -1.70
CA LEU A 56 0.84 5.50 -0.37
C LEU A 56 -0.65 5.11 -0.45
N LEU A 57 -1.42 5.80 -1.31
CA LEU A 57 -2.82 5.46 -1.54
C LEU A 57 -2.97 4.04 -2.14
N THR A 58 -2.05 3.62 -3.00
CA THR A 58 -2.05 2.26 -3.57
C THR A 58 -1.83 1.20 -2.51
N GLN A 59 -0.86 1.39 -1.62
CA GLN A 59 -0.64 0.51 -0.47
C GLN A 59 -1.86 0.46 0.46
N ARG A 60 -2.48 1.62 0.70
CA ARG A 60 -3.69 1.69 1.52
C ARG A 60 -4.86 0.93 0.90
N VAL A 61 -5.04 1.02 -0.42
CA VAL A 61 -6.05 0.25 -1.14
C VAL A 61 -5.80 -1.25 -1.00
N GLN A 62 -4.55 -1.71 -1.12
CA GLN A 62 -4.20 -3.12 -0.94
C GLN A 62 -4.59 -3.62 0.45
N GLN A 63 -4.20 -2.91 1.51
CA GLN A 63 -4.54 -3.27 2.89
C GLN A 63 -6.06 -3.34 3.12
N LEU A 64 -6.81 -2.32 2.65
CA LEU A 64 -8.27 -2.29 2.78
C LEU A 64 -8.94 -3.37 1.94
N THR A 65 -8.39 -3.74 0.80
CA THR A 65 -8.90 -4.84 -0.03
C THR A 65 -8.75 -6.18 0.68
N GLU A 66 -7.61 -6.44 1.29
CA GLU A 66 -7.36 -7.64 2.09
C GLU A 66 -8.30 -7.70 3.30
N HIS A 67 -8.45 -6.57 4.01
CA HIS A 67 -9.39 -6.47 5.12
C HIS A 67 -10.84 -6.77 4.69
N THR A 68 -11.29 -6.18 3.58
CA THR A 68 -12.65 -6.38 3.07
C THR A 68 -12.91 -7.82 2.62
N LYS A 69 -11.88 -8.52 2.10
CA LYS A 69 -11.97 -9.94 1.76
C LYS A 69 -12.15 -10.81 3.01
N ALA A 70 -11.43 -10.47 4.08
CA ALA A 70 -11.52 -11.21 5.34
C ALA A 70 -12.82 -10.94 6.10
N PHE A 71 -13.29 -9.70 6.07
CA PHE A 71 -14.49 -9.25 6.79
C PHE A 71 -15.55 -8.71 5.84
N PRO A 72 -16.27 -9.59 5.11
CA PRO A 72 -17.23 -9.18 4.09
C PRO A 72 -18.45 -8.45 4.67
N LYS A 73 -18.73 -8.59 5.96
CA LYS A 73 -19.83 -7.91 6.65
C LYS A 73 -19.50 -6.49 7.12
N ASP A 74 -18.21 -6.07 7.05
CA ASP A 74 -17.79 -4.73 7.46
C ASP A 74 -18.14 -3.68 6.40
N ALA A 75 -19.28 -3.01 6.60
CA ALA A 75 -19.74 -1.93 5.74
C ALA A 75 -18.85 -0.67 5.85
N SER A 76 -18.26 -0.43 7.03
CA SER A 76 -17.34 0.70 7.27
C SER A 76 -16.05 0.56 6.46
N GLY A 77 -15.43 -0.63 6.48
CA GLY A 77 -14.25 -0.95 5.70
C GLY A 77 -14.49 -0.83 4.19
N LYS A 78 -15.64 -1.30 3.68
CA LYS A 78 -16.02 -1.12 2.27
C LYS A 78 -16.14 0.35 1.88
N ARG A 79 -16.79 1.17 2.71
CA ARG A 79 -16.91 2.62 2.48
C ARG A 79 -15.53 3.30 2.49
N ALA A 80 -14.66 2.95 3.42
CA ALA A 80 -13.29 3.47 3.48
C ALA A 80 -12.50 3.10 2.21
N LEU A 81 -12.58 1.85 1.74
CA LEU A 81 -11.95 1.39 0.50
C LEU A 81 -12.40 2.24 -0.70
N LEU A 82 -13.70 2.45 -0.88
CA LEU A 82 -14.24 3.25 -1.98
C LEU A 82 -13.75 4.71 -1.94
N LYS A 83 -13.68 5.31 -0.74
CA LYS A 83 -13.12 6.66 -0.57
C LYS A 83 -11.66 6.73 -1.01
N VAL A 84 -10.82 5.80 -0.58
CA VAL A 84 -9.39 5.79 -0.90
C VAL A 84 -9.15 5.51 -2.37
N VAL A 85 -9.93 4.63 -2.99
CA VAL A 85 -9.89 4.39 -4.45
C VAL A 85 -10.27 5.66 -5.23
N GLY A 86 -11.29 6.38 -4.79
CA GLY A 86 -11.69 7.67 -5.37
C GLY A 86 -10.59 8.73 -5.26
N GLN A 87 -9.95 8.85 -4.10
CA GLN A 87 -8.81 9.75 -3.88
C GLN A 87 -7.63 9.40 -4.81
N ARG A 88 -7.26 8.12 -4.90
CA ARG A 88 -6.20 7.66 -5.80
C ARG A 88 -6.50 8.02 -7.26
N ARG A 89 -7.74 7.78 -7.73
CA ARG A 89 -8.16 8.14 -9.09
C ARG A 89 -8.07 9.65 -9.35
N LYS A 90 -8.44 10.48 -8.36
CA LYS A 90 -8.34 11.94 -8.46
C LYS A 90 -6.87 12.38 -8.61
N MET A 91 -5.96 11.81 -7.81
CA MET A 91 -4.53 12.12 -7.87
C MET A 91 -3.90 11.65 -9.19
N LEU A 92 -4.28 10.48 -9.70
CA LEU A 92 -3.82 9.99 -11.00
C LEU A 92 -4.25 10.89 -12.15
N ARG A 93 -5.49 11.37 -12.16
CA ARG A 93 -5.97 12.35 -13.16
C ARG A 93 -5.23 13.69 -13.08
N TYR A 94 -4.91 14.13 -11.88
CA TYR A 94 -4.09 15.33 -11.70
C TYR A 94 -2.70 15.14 -12.28
N PHE A 95 -2.06 14.00 -11.97
CA PHE A 95 -0.72 13.67 -12.47
C PHE A 95 -0.67 13.55 -13.99
N GLU A 96 -1.68 12.91 -14.61
CA GLU A 96 -1.84 12.81 -16.05
C GLU A 96 -1.90 14.19 -16.75
N ARG A 97 -2.56 15.17 -16.13
CA ARG A 97 -2.65 16.53 -16.68
C ARG A 97 -1.35 17.33 -16.52
N THR A 98 -0.59 17.05 -15.49
CA THR A 98 0.63 17.80 -15.16
C THR A 98 1.85 17.25 -15.90
N ASP A 99 2.00 15.94 -15.93
CA ASP A 99 3.14 15.22 -16.53
C ASP A 99 2.69 13.89 -17.14
N LEU A 100 2.41 13.90 -18.44
CA LEU A 100 1.90 12.74 -19.15
C LEU A 100 2.94 11.63 -19.32
N GLU A 101 4.21 11.99 -19.53
CA GLU A 101 5.29 11.00 -19.70
C GLU A 101 5.62 10.32 -18.38
N GLY A 102 5.80 11.11 -17.33
CA GLY A 102 6.00 10.60 -15.98
C GLY A 102 4.84 9.71 -15.51
N TYR A 103 3.60 10.09 -15.84
CA TYR A 103 2.42 9.29 -15.54
C TYR A 103 2.45 7.90 -16.22
N ARG A 104 2.79 7.84 -17.51
CA ARG A 104 2.88 6.57 -18.25
C ARG A 104 3.94 5.63 -17.69
N ALA A 105 5.12 6.16 -17.36
CA ALA A 105 6.19 5.39 -16.73
C ALA A 105 5.77 4.88 -15.36
N PHE A 106 5.15 5.75 -14.54
CA PHE A 106 4.75 5.44 -13.19
C PHE A 106 3.62 4.39 -13.10
N ILE A 107 2.65 4.42 -14.02
CA ILE A 107 1.60 3.39 -14.11
C ILE A 107 2.20 2.02 -14.43
N LYS A 108 3.16 1.97 -15.35
CA LYS A 108 3.85 0.72 -15.69
C LYS A 108 4.60 0.16 -14.48
N GLU A 109 5.29 1.02 -13.73
CA GLU A 109 6.02 0.64 -12.52
C GLU A 109 5.10 0.10 -11.42
N LEU A 110 3.94 0.73 -11.21
CA LEU A 110 2.95 0.27 -10.24
C LEU A 110 2.11 -0.91 -10.71
N GLY A 111 2.24 -1.32 -11.98
CA GLY A 111 1.42 -2.40 -12.56
C GLY A 111 -0.08 -2.10 -12.59
N LEU A 112 -0.45 -0.82 -12.62
CA LEU A 112 -1.85 -0.40 -12.64
C LEU A 112 -2.40 -0.44 -14.07
N ARG A 113 -3.62 -0.99 -14.20
CA ARG A 113 -4.37 -0.90 -15.45
C ARG A 113 -4.92 0.53 -15.61
N LYS A 114 -4.89 1.03 -16.87
CA LYS A 114 -5.53 2.31 -17.24
C LYS A 114 -7.02 2.35 -16.87
#